data_9467829167729488a393f6a51df512ca
#
_entry.id   9467829167729488a393f6a51df512ca
#
_cell.length_a   1.000
_cell.length_b   1.000
_cell.length_c   1.000
_cell.angle_alpha   90.00
_cell.angle_beta   90.00
_cell.angle_gamma   90.00
#
_symmetry.space_group_name_H-M   'P 1'
#
loop_
_entity.id
_entity.type
_entity.pdbx_description
1 polymer ?
#
loop_
_entity_poly.entity_id
_entity_poly.type
_entity_poly.pdbx_seq_one_letter_code
_entity_poly.pdbx_strand_id
1 'polypeptide(L)'
;MSNQPAATEPSRRKFLRGAAVAATGTAALAFPMVAKAQGPITMRWQSTWPQKDIFHEYALDFAKKVNDMTGGDLKIEVLPAGAVVPAFGLLDAVSKGTLDGGHGVLVYHYGKQTALALWGSSPAYGMDANMLLAWHKYGGGRELLNKLYQSIGANVVSFPYGPMPTQPLGWYKKPVTKPDDFKGLKFRTVGISIDLFQGMGAAVNALPGAEIVPAMDRGLLDAAEFNNATSDRILGFADVSKVCMLLSYH
;
A
#
# COMPACT_ATOMS: atom_id res chain seq x y z
N MET A 1 -28.16 -90.47 -1.85
CA MET A 1 -27.97 -89.78 -3.14
C MET A 1 -28.75 -88.52 -3.08
N SER A 2 -28.13 -87.40 -2.72
CA SER A 2 -28.72 -86.05 -2.61
C SER A 2 -28.28 -85.23 -3.82
N ASN A 3 -29.28 -84.88 -4.63
CA ASN A 3 -29.09 -84.02 -5.81
C ASN A 3 -29.21 -82.57 -5.35
N GLN A 4 -28.09 -81.84 -5.35
CA GLN A 4 -28.10 -80.39 -5.21
C GLN A 4 -28.20 -79.75 -6.62
N PRO A 5 -29.05 -78.77 -6.82
CA PRO A 5 -29.11 -78.03 -8.09
C PRO A 5 -27.97 -77.02 -8.16
N ALA A 6 -27.28 -76.98 -9.31
CA ALA A 6 -26.20 -76.07 -9.62
C ALA A 6 -26.67 -74.59 -9.64
N ALA A 7 -25.94 -73.72 -8.95
CA ALA A 7 -26.15 -72.31 -8.98
C ALA A 7 -25.81 -71.76 -10.36
N THR A 8 -26.76 -71.17 -11.04
CA THR A 8 -26.58 -70.46 -12.32
C THR A 8 -25.89 -69.09 -12.08
N GLU A 9 -24.66 -68.96 -12.56
CA GLU A 9 -23.98 -67.66 -12.58
C GLU A 9 -24.76 -66.56 -13.34
N PRO A 10 -24.89 -65.37 -12.80
CA PRO A 10 -25.57 -64.29 -13.49
C PRO A 10 -24.79 -63.85 -14.74
N SER A 11 -25.43 -63.98 -15.90
CA SER A 11 -24.84 -63.66 -17.20
C SER A 11 -24.36 -62.20 -17.23
N ARG A 12 -23.10 -61.99 -17.69
CA ARG A 12 -22.49 -60.68 -17.90
C ARG A 12 -23.38 -59.66 -18.63
N ARG A 13 -24.26 -60.15 -19.50
CA ARG A 13 -25.25 -59.29 -20.19
C ARG A 13 -26.33 -58.71 -19.26
N LYS A 14 -26.75 -59.44 -18.20
CA LYS A 14 -27.70 -58.90 -17.23
C LYS A 14 -27.08 -57.87 -16.33
N PHE A 15 -25.80 -58.03 -15.98
CA PHE A 15 -25.02 -57.05 -15.22
C PHE A 15 -24.81 -55.75 -15.98
N LEU A 16 -24.43 -55.86 -17.28
CA LEU A 16 -24.24 -54.68 -18.13
C LEU A 16 -25.56 -53.93 -18.42
N ARG A 17 -26.69 -54.62 -18.51
CA ARG A 17 -27.98 -53.95 -18.64
C ARG A 17 -28.40 -53.24 -17.35
N GLY A 18 -28.14 -53.81 -16.19
CA GLY A 18 -28.35 -53.12 -14.89
C GLY A 18 -27.46 -51.91 -14.70
N ALA A 19 -26.18 -51.99 -15.09
CA ALA A 19 -25.26 -50.85 -15.05
C ALA A 19 -25.63 -49.72 -16.01
N ALA A 20 -26.12 -50.07 -17.21
CA ALA A 20 -26.58 -49.03 -18.16
C ALA A 20 -27.84 -48.29 -17.70
N VAL A 21 -28.75 -48.93 -17.00
CA VAL A 21 -29.94 -48.24 -16.42
C VAL A 21 -29.57 -47.43 -15.20
N ALA A 22 -28.58 -47.86 -14.40
CA ALA A 22 -28.07 -47.04 -13.28
C ALA A 22 -27.29 -45.81 -13.76
N ALA A 23 -26.53 -45.93 -14.88
CA ALA A 23 -25.82 -44.80 -15.44
C ALA A 23 -26.73 -43.74 -16.06
N THR A 24 -27.86 -44.09 -16.62
CA THR A 24 -28.84 -43.13 -17.16
C THR A 24 -29.66 -42.44 -16.10
N GLY A 25 -29.85 -43.04 -14.94
CA GLY A 25 -30.56 -42.44 -13.80
C GLY A 25 -29.72 -41.44 -13.01
N THR A 26 -28.41 -41.61 -12.98
CA THR A 26 -27.49 -40.71 -12.28
C THR A 26 -26.97 -39.59 -13.17
N ALA A 27 -27.02 -39.72 -14.51
CA ALA A 27 -26.59 -38.64 -15.42
C ALA A 27 -27.57 -37.46 -15.46
N ALA A 28 -28.82 -37.63 -15.02
CA ALA A 28 -29.83 -36.58 -14.96
C ALA A 28 -29.70 -35.65 -13.72
N LEU A 29 -28.80 -35.96 -12.77
CA LEU A 29 -28.56 -35.16 -11.57
C LEU A 29 -27.17 -34.48 -11.55
N ALA A 30 -26.34 -34.71 -12.56
CA ALA A 30 -25.12 -33.97 -12.77
C ALA A 30 -25.37 -32.72 -13.63
N PHE A 31 -26.34 -31.89 -13.22
CA PHE A 31 -26.18 -30.48 -13.53
C PHE A 31 -24.86 -30.06 -12.89
N PRO A 32 -23.94 -29.37 -13.62
CA PRO A 32 -22.84 -28.74 -12.96
C PRO A 32 -23.50 -27.83 -11.90
N MET A 33 -23.47 -28.24 -10.64
CA MET A 33 -23.64 -27.28 -9.56
C MET A 33 -22.50 -26.30 -9.80
N VAL A 34 -22.81 -25.18 -10.43
CA VAL A 34 -21.98 -23.99 -10.29
C VAL A 34 -21.91 -23.83 -8.79
N ALA A 35 -20.78 -24.24 -8.21
CA ALA A 35 -20.50 -23.98 -6.82
C ALA A 35 -20.70 -22.48 -6.70
N LYS A 36 -21.76 -22.08 -6.00
CA LYS A 36 -21.98 -20.68 -5.69
C LYS A 36 -20.69 -20.24 -5.05
N ALA A 37 -19.97 -19.35 -5.72
CA ALA A 37 -18.71 -18.85 -5.24
C ALA A 37 -18.88 -18.52 -3.77
N GLN A 38 -17.88 -18.88 -2.97
CA GLN A 38 -17.75 -18.37 -1.63
C GLN A 38 -18.12 -16.90 -1.67
N GLY A 39 -18.80 -16.40 -0.62
CA GLY A 39 -19.22 -15.00 -0.57
C GLY A 39 -18.09 -14.03 -0.91
N PRO A 40 -18.35 -12.74 -1.04
CA PRO A 40 -17.36 -11.77 -1.53
C PRO A 40 -16.04 -11.88 -0.74
N ILE A 41 -14.93 -11.84 -1.45
CA ILE A 41 -13.60 -11.74 -0.85
C ILE A 41 -13.49 -10.34 -0.24
N THR A 42 -13.33 -10.26 1.07
CA THR A 42 -13.14 -8.98 1.76
C THR A 42 -11.67 -8.80 2.09
N MET A 43 -11.09 -7.65 1.69
CA MET A 43 -9.72 -7.25 1.98
C MET A 43 -9.72 -6.02 2.88
N ARG A 44 -8.95 -6.08 3.94
CA ARG A 44 -8.76 -4.97 4.88
C ARG A 44 -7.44 -4.28 4.61
N TRP A 45 -7.52 -3.05 4.14
CA TRP A 45 -6.39 -2.20 3.81
C TRP A 45 -6.26 -1.04 4.78
N GLN A 46 -5.06 -0.49 4.88
CA GLN A 46 -4.81 0.77 5.57
C GLN A 46 -3.95 1.67 4.68
N SER A 47 -4.24 2.97 4.69
CA SER A 47 -3.33 3.96 4.10
C SER A 47 -2.37 4.53 5.14
N THR A 48 -1.26 5.12 4.69
CA THR A 48 -0.33 5.87 5.56
C THR A 48 -0.77 7.32 5.76
N TRP A 49 -1.89 7.71 5.16
CA TRP A 49 -2.36 9.09 5.09
C TRP A 49 -3.37 9.41 6.18
N PRO A 50 -3.37 10.64 6.72
CA PRO A 50 -4.46 11.13 7.55
C PRO A 50 -5.82 11.02 6.83
N GLN A 51 -6.90 10.87 7.59
CA GLN A 51 -8.25 10.68 7.02
C GLN A 51 -8.70 11.81 6.08
N LYS A 52 -8.23 13.04 6.31
CA LYS A 52 -8.58 14.21 5.48
C LYS A 52 -7.64 14.43 4.30
N ASP A 53 -6.60 13.61 4.17
CA ASP A 53 -5.59 13.77 3.13
C ASP A 53 -6.12 13.28 1.78
N ILE A 54 -5.81 14.03 0.71
CA ILE A 54 -6.21 13.70 -0.66
C ILE A 54 -5.71 12.31 -1.10
N PHE A 55 -4.56 11.85 -0.60
CA PHE A 55 -4.06 10.52 -0.93
C PHE A 55 -4.86 9.41 -0.24
N HIS A 56 -5.47 9.69 0.91
CA HIS A 56 -6.44 8.77 1.48
C HIS A 56 -7.71 8.69 0.63
N GLU A 57 -8.18 9.82 0.12
CA GLU A 57 -9.31 9.86 -0.82
C GLU A 57 -9.02 9.06 -2.10
N TYR A 58 -7.80 9.14 -2.63
CA TYR A 58 -7.41 8.31 -3.79
C TYR A 58 -7.41 6.82 -3.47
N ALA A 59 -7.01 6.42 -2.27
CA ALA A 59 -7.08 5.03 -1.85
C ALA A 59 -8.53 4.54 -1.73
N LEU A 60 -9.42 5.38 -1.21
CA LEU A 60 -10.87 5.12 -1.16
C LEU A 60 -11.50 5.03 -2.57
N ASP A 61 -11.13 5.94 -3.47
CA ASP A 61 -11.59 5.92 -4.87
C ASP A 61 -11.14 4.65 -5.59
N PHE A 62 -9.88 4.24 -5.40
CA PHE A 62 -9.38 2.98 -5.92
C PHE A 62 -10.20 1.79 -5.41
N ALA A 63 -10.41 1.70 -4.10
CA ALA A 63 -11.18 0.62 -3.50
C ALA A 63 -12.63 0.59 -4.05
N LYS A 64 -13.26 1.77 -4.15
CA LYS A 64 -14.61 1.88 -4.74
C LYS A 64 -14.64 1.36 -6.18
N LYS A 65 -13.69 1.78 -7.02
CA LYS A 65 -13.61 1.33 -8.41
C LYS A 65 -13.43 -0.18 -8.53
N VAL A 66 -12.57 -0.78 -7.71
CA VAL A 66 -12.37 -2.24 -7.70
C VAL A 66 -13.66 -2.94 -7.25
N ASN A 67 -14.31 -2.47 -6.19
CA ASN A 67 -15.54 -3.04 -5.69
C ASN A 67 -16.67 -2.98 -6.75
N ASP A 68 -16.80 -1.85 -7.45
CA ASP A 68 -17.77 -1.66 -8.53
C ASP A 68 -17.46 -2.56 -9.75
N MET A 69 -16.21 -2.61 -10.19
CA MET A 69 -15.77 -3.39 -11.36
C MET A 69 -15.93 -4.90 -11.16
N THR A 70 -15.86 -5.38 -9.93
CA THR A 70 -16.02 -6.80 -9.58
C THR A 70 -17.47 -7.16 -9.21
N GLY A 71 -18.41 -6.22 -9.35
CA GLY A 71 -19.82 -6.46 -8.97
C GLY A 71 -19.99 -6.78 -7.48
N GLY A 72 -19.00 -6.46 -6.64
CA GLY A 72 -18.97 -6.73 -5.21
C GLY A 72 -18.39 -8.10 -4.84
N ASP A 73 -17.87 -8.88 -5.79
CA ASP A 73 -17.17 -10.13 -5.50
C ASP A 73 -15.85 -9.90 -4.76
N LEU A 74 -15.21 -8.74 -4.95
CA LEU A 74 -14.08 -8.26 -4.18
C LEU A 74 -14.47 -6.97 -3.47
N LYS A 75 -14.29 -6.93 -2.14
CA LYS A 75 -14.54 -5.77 -1.29
C LYS A 75 -13.24 -5.34 -0.62
N ILE A 76 -12.77 -4.14 -0.94
CA ILE A 76 -11.63 -3.52 -0.27
C ILE A 76 -12.17 -2.48 0.70
N GLU A 77 -11.88 -2.65 1.99
CA GLU A 77 -12.10 -1.67 3.04
C GLU A 77 -10.78 -0.95 3.31
N VAL A 78 -10.74 0.38 3.16
CA VAL A 78 -9.53 1.18 3.40
C VAL A 78 -9.68 2.02 4.65
N LEU A 79 -8.79 1.80 5.60
CA LEU A 79 -8.72 2.52 6.86
C LEU A 79 -7.65 3.63 6.79
N PRO A 80 -7.82 4.76 7.50
CA PRO A 80 -6.81 5.80 7.57
C PRO A 80 -5.60 5.39 8.41
N ALA A 81 -4.54 6.17 8.34
CA ALA A 81 -3.33 5.98 9.15
C ALA A 81 -3.63 5.86 10.63
N GLY A 82 -3.02 4.90 11.29
CA GLY A 82 -3.15 4.69 12.74
C GLY A 82 -4.38 3.88 13.17
N ALA A 83 -5.26 3.49 12.25
CA ALA A 83 -6.46 2.72 12.60
C ALA A 83 -6.13 1.28 13.05
N VAL A 84 -5.11 0.65 12.47
CA VAL A 84 -4.65 -0.70 12.83
C VAL A 84 -3.20 -0.66 13.30
N VAL A 85 -2.33 0.00 12.53
CA VAL A 85 -0.90 0.15 12.85
C VAL A 85 -0.47 1.60 12.61
N PRO A 86 0.60 2.08 13.29
CA PRO A 86 1.22 3.36 12.94
C PRO A 86 1.61 3.39 11.46
N ALA A 87 1.60 4.57 10.83
CA ALA A 87 1.85 4.70 9.39
C ALA A 87 3.16 4.05 8.93
N PHE A 88 4.24 4.18 9.71
CA PHE A 88 5.54 3.57 9.42
C PHE A 88 5.57 2.05 9.59
N GLY A 89 4.56 1.47 10.23
CA GLY A 89 4.40 0.02 10.39
C GLY A 89 3.64 -0.68 9.27
N LEU A 90 3.16 0.05 8.26
CA LEU A 90 2.27 -0.48 7.25
C LEU A 90 2.88 -1.66 6.46
N LEU A 91 4.13 -1.51 5.99
CA LEU A 91 4.82 -2.56 5.23
C LEU A 91 4.92 -3.88 6.03
N ASP A 92 5.24 -3.78 7.32
CA ASP A 92 5.32 -4.96 8.19
C ASP A 92 3.95 -5.61 8.40
N ALA A 93 2.91 -4.80 8.57
CA ALA A 93 1.56 -5.29 8.77
C ALA A 93 1.04 -6.07 7.56
N VAL A 94 1.29 -5.56 6.34
CA VAL A 94 0.95 -6.26 5.09
C VAL A 94 1.83 -7.49 4.91
N SER A 95 3.13 -7.39 5.11
CA SER A 95 4.08 -8.51 4.97
C SER A 95 3.76 -9.68 5.90
N LYS A 96 3.23 -9.40 7.10
CA LYS A 96 2.83 -10.39 8.10
C LYS A 96 1.38 -10.86 7.98
N GLY A 97 0.60 -10.31 7.05
CA GLY A 97 -0.81 -10.64 6.85
C GLY A 97 -1.74 -10.07 7.95
N THR A 98 -1.30 -9.10 8.74
CA THR A 98 -2.18 -8.36 9.67
C THR A 98 -3.16 -7.48 8.91
N LEU A 99 -2.74 -7.00 7.75
CA LEU A 99 -3.53 -6.31 6.73
C LEU A 99 -3.37 -7.05 5.41
N ASP A 100 -4.43 -7.10 4.62
CA ASP A 100 -4.41 -7.71 3.28
C ASP A 100 -3.73 -6.81 2.25
N GLY A 101 -3.68 -5.51 2.51
CA GLY A 101 -3.03 -4.55 1.64
C GLY A 101 -2.83 -3.18 2.28
N GLY A 102 -2.16 -2.31 1.55
CA GLY A 102 -1.88 -0.97 2.03
C GLY A 102 -1.61 0.02 0.90
N HIS A 103 -1.87 1.29 1.18
CA HIS A 103 -1.56 2.41 0.31
C HIS A 103 -0.61 3.38 1.03
N GLY A 104 0.59 3.56 0.50
CA GLY A 104 1.60 4.36 1.18
C GLY A 104 2.80 4.68 0.30
N VAL A 105 3.85 5.18 0.92
CA VAL A 105 5.10 5.57 0.25
C VAL A 105 6.27 4.78 0.81
N LEU A 106 7.18 4.40 -0.06
CA LEU A 106 8.35 3.59 0.30
C LEU A 106 9.34 4.35 1.17
N VAL A 107 9.39 5.66 1.07
CA VAL A 107 10.27 6.52 1.89
C VAL A 107 10.04 6.35 3.39
N TYR A 108 8.83 5.97 3.82
CA TYR A 108 8.54 5.69 5.22
C TYR A 108 9.27 4.46 5.77
N HIS A 109 9.85 3.66 4.90
CA HIS A 109 10.61 2.46 5.25
C HIS A 109 12.12 2.63 5.08
N TYR A 110 12.59 3.90 4.98
CA TYR A 110 14.01 4.27 4.85
C TYR A 110 14.89 3.60 5.91
N GLY A 111 14.44 3.53 7.16
CA GLY A 111 15.18 2.89 8.24
C GLY A 111 15.36 1.37 8.10
N LYS A 112 14.59 0.70 7.21
CA LYS A 112 14.76 -0.73 6.92
C LYS A 112 15.81 -0.97 5.83
N GLN A 113 15.72 -0.17 4.78
CA GLN A 113 16.62 -0.19 3.64
C GLN A 113 16.61 1.20 2.99
N THR A 114 17.75 1.87 3.02
CA THR A 114 17.88 3.25 2.55
C THR A 114 17.50 3.42 1.07
N ALA A 115 17.77 2.41 0.25
CA ALA A 115 17.41 2.42 -1.16
C ALA A 115 15.89 2.50 -1.42
N LEU A 116 15.01 2.19 -0.44
CA LEU A 116 13.57 2.36 -0.59
C LEU A 116 13.17 3.83 -0.74
N ALA A 117 13.98 4.77 -0.25
CA ALA A 117 13.76 6.20 -0.47
C ALA A 117 13.81 6.58 -1.96
N LEU A 118 14.56 5.85 -2.77
CA LEU A 118 14.71 6.14 -4.21
C LEU A 118 13.42 5.95 -5.02
N TRP A 119 12.43 5.25 -4.47
CA TRP A 119 11.10 5.11 -5.09
C TRP A 119 10.08 6.15 -4.59
N GLY A 120 10.42 6.98 -3.65
CA GLY A 120 9.42 7.83 -2.98
C GLY A 120 9.73 9.32 -2.95
N SER A 121 10.92 9.73 -2.58
CA SER A 121 11.27 11.13 -2.38
C SER A 121 12.76 11.34 -2.44
N SER A 122 13.35 10.86 -3.48
CA SER A 122 14.78 11.01 -3.74
C SER A 122 14.98 11.92 -4.92
N PRO A 123 16.18 12.50 -5.08
CA PRO A 123 16.48 13.18 -6.30
C PRO A 123 16.23 12.24 -7.47
N ALA A 124 15.24 12.59 -8.30
CA ALA A 124 14.80 11.77 -9.42
C ALA A 124 15.78 11.79 -10.59
N TYR A 125 16.95 12.41 -10.41
CA TYR A 125 18.02 12.54 -11.42
C TYR A 125 17.52 13.08 -12.75
N GLY A 126 16.57 14.03 -12.71
CA GLY A 126 15.95 14.64 -13.89
C GLY A 126 14.77 13.86 -14.46
N MET A 127 14.36 12.75 -13.86
CA MET A 127 13.14 12.06 -14.25
C MET A 127 11.90 12.74 -13.68
N ASP A 128 10.90 12.93 -14.51
CA ASP A 128 9.54 13.24 -14.04
C ASP A 128 8.79 11.97 -13.63
N ALA A 129 7.56 12.14 -13.14
CA ALA A 129 6.73 11.03 -12.69
C ALA A 129 6.45 10.00 -13.81
N ASN A 130 6.27 10.44 -15.06
CA ASN A 130 6.01 9.55 -16.17
C ASN A 130 7.26 8.75 -16.55
N MET A 131 8.42 9.39 -16.52
CA MET A 131 9.70 8.73 -16.73
C MET A 131 9.98 7.68 -15.65
N LEU A 132 9.71 8.01 -14.38
CA LEU A 132 9.85 7.07 -13.26
C LEU A 132 8.90 5.87 -13.39
N LEU A 133 7.65 6.09 -13.77
CA LEU A 133 6.69 5.02 -14.04
C LEU A 133 7.13 4.14 -15.23
N ALA A 134 7.64 4.75 -16.30
CA ALA A 134 8.15 4.03 -17.45
C ALA A 134 9.38 3.19 -17.08
N TRP A 135 10.33 3.77 -16.32
CA TRP A 135 11.48 3.02 -15.83
C TRP A 135 11.04 1.87 -14.89
N HIS A 136 10.10 2.11 -13.99
CA HIS A 136 9.59 1.06 -13.12
C HIS A 136 8.99 -0.09 -13.90
N LYS A 137 8.24 0.21 -14.97
CA LYS A 137 7.52 -0.79 -15.77
C LYS A 137 8.41 -1.50 -16.79
N TYR A 138 9.34 -0.77 -17.44
CA TYR A 138 10.08 -1.23 -18.61
C TYR A 138 11.60 -1.20 -18.43
N GLY A 139 12.10 -0.47 -17.45
CA GLY A 139 13.53 -0.25 -17.23
C GLY A 139 14.14 -1.06 -16.08
N GLY A 140 13.42 -2.06 -15.56
CA GLY A 140 13.94 -2.94 -14.49
C GLY A 140 13.63 -2.46 -13.07
N GLY A 141 12.91 -1.34 -12.90
CA GLY A 141 12.60 -0.78 -11.58
C GLY A 141 11.78 -1.74 -10.69
N ARG A 142 10.82 -2.47 -11.27
CA ARG A 142 10.04 -3.47 -10.55
C ARG A 142 10.91 -4.60 -10.02
N GLU A 143 11.79 -5.12 -10.85
CA GLU A 143 12.71 -6.20 -10.49
C GLU A 143 13.67 -5.79 -9.37
N LEU A 144 14.18 -4.56 -9.44
CA LEU A 144 15.02 -4.00 -8.37
C LEU A 144 14.24 -3.85 -7.07
N LEU A 145 13.02 -3.32 -7.11
CA LEU A 145 12.18 -3.17 -5.92
C LEU A 145 11.85 -4.53 -5.29
N ASN A 146 11.56 -5.55 -6.08
CA ASN A 146 11.32 -6.90 -5.60
C ASN A 146 12.57 -7.49 -4.91
N LYS A 147 13.78 -7.25 -5.46
CA LYS A 147 15.03 -7.65 -4.81
C LYS A 147 15.24 -6.93 -3.46
N LEU A 148 14.87 -5.65 -3.37
CA LEU A 148 14.92 -4.92 -2.10
C LEU A 148 13.94 -5.50 -1.08
N TYR A 149 12.71 -5.80 -1.46
CA TYR A 149 11.76 -6.46 -0.56
C TYR A 149 12.29 -7.81 -0.06
N GLN A 150 12.86 -8.62 -0.94
CA GLN A 150 13.49 -9.89 -0.56
C GLN A 150 14.64 -9.68 0.43
N SER A 151 15.49 -8.65 0.21
CA SER A 151 16.64 -8.37 1.07
C SER A 151 16.28 -7.98 2.51
N ILE A 152 15.08 -7.45 2.71
CA ILE A 152 14.54 -7.09 4.04
C ILE A 152 13.52 -8.09 4.56
N GLY A 153 13.32 -9.22 3.87
CA GLY A 153 12.36 -10.26 4.25
C GLY A 153 10.88 -9.82 4.13
N ALA A 154 10.57 -8.82 3.32
CA ALA A 154 9.20 -8.37 3.12
C ALA A 154 8.48 -9.25 2.10
N ASN A 155 7.41 -9.91 2.54
CA ASN A 155 6.54 -10.72 1.69
C ASN A 155 5.37 -9.88 1.16
N VAL A 156 5.64 -9.09 0.13
CA VAL A 156 4.66 -8.20 -0.48
C VAL A 156 4.80 -8.13 -1.99
N VAL A 157 3.70 -7.82 -2.66
CA VAL A 157 3.68 -7.41 -4.07
C VAL A 157 3.22 -5.95 -4.10
N SER A 158 3.93 -5.09 -4.83
CA SER A 158 3.58 -3.68 -4.90
C SER A 158 3.41 -3.20 -6.34
N PHE A 159 2.58 -2.17 -6.47
CA PHE A 159 2.31 -1.50 -7.72
C PHE A 159 2.45 0.01 -7.52
N PRO A 160 3.10 0.74 -8.44
CA PRO A 160 3.07 2.20 -8.42
C PRO A 160 1.64 2.70 -8.53
N TYR A 161 1.33 3.69 -7.73
CA TYR A 161 0.01 4.31 -7.69
C TYR A 161 0.19 5.82 -7.71
N GLY A 162 -0.25 6.48 -8.74
CA GLY A 162 -0.26 7.92 -8.89
C GLY A 162 1.05 8.65 -8.55
N PRO A 163 1.44 9.63 -9.31
CA PRO A 163 2.61 10.45 -9.01
C PRO A 163 2.31 11.37 -7.83
N MET A 164 3.30 11.58 -6.97
CA MET A 164 3.29 12.67 -6.00
C MET A 164 3.79 13.93 -6.70
N PRO A 165 3.16 15.09 -6.48
CA PRO A 165 3.65 16.36 -7.00
C PRO A 165 4.89 16.79 -6.23
N THR A 166 5.65 17.72 -6.81
CA THR A 166 6.76 18.41 -6.16
C THR A 166 6.36 18.97 -4.81
N GLN A 167 7.13 18.68 -3.77
CA GLN A 167 6.88 19.17 -2.42
C GLN A 167 7.45 20.58 -2.24
N PRO A 168 6.84 21.43 -1.40
CA PRO A 168 7.52 22.64 -0.92
C PRO A 168 8.74 22.25 -0.07
N LEU A 169 9.72 23.14 0.00
CA LEU A 169 10.85 22.98 0.93
C LEU A 169 10.37 22.80 2.38
N GLY A 170 9.25 23.40 2.69
CA GLY A 170 8.54 23.18 3.94
C GLY A 170 7.80 24.39 4.46
N TRP A 171 7.22 24.20 5.62
CA TRP A 171 6.50 25.17 6.43
C TRP A 171 7.34 25.53 7.65
N TYR A 172 7.59 26.82 7.86
CA TYR A 172 8.50 27.33 8.86
C TYR A 172 7.83 28.37 9.75
N LYS A 173 8.17 28.39 11.04
CA LYS A 173 7.77 29.47 11.95
C LYS A 173 8.49 30.79 11.64
N LYS A 174 9.70 30.71 11.08
CA LYS A 174 10.52 31.83 10.64
C LYS A 174 11.11 31.52 9.27
N PRO A 175 11.32 32.53 8.40
CA PRO A 175 12.00 32.32 7.12
C PRO A 175 13.40 31.69 7.31
N VAL A 176 13.75 30.76 6.44
CA VAL A 176 15.10 30.25 6.25
C VAL A 176 15.68 30.91 5.02
N THR A 177 16.79 31.61 5.15
CA THR A 177 17.39 32.41 4.07
C THR A 177 18.76 31.94 3.65
N LYS A 178 19.42 31.13 4.48
CA LYS A 178 20.76 30.59 4.25
C LYS A 178 20.89 29.21 4.91
N PRO A 179 21.84 28.37 4.48
CA PRO A 179 22.05 27.04 5.05
C PRO A 179 22.27 27.04 6.57
N ASP A 180 22.93 28.07 7.12
CA ASP A 180 23.16 28.17 8.56
C ASP A 180 21.88 28.28 9.40
N ASP A 181 20.78 28.72 8.81
CA ASP A 181 19.49 28.86 9.50
C ASP A 181 18.88 27.48 9.85
N PHE A 182 19.39 26.38 9.27
CA PHE A 182 19.02 25.03 9.66
C PHE A 182 19.72 24.55 10.94
N LYS A 183 20.79 25.18 11.40
CA LYS A 183 21.50 24.75 12.61
C LYS A 183 20.58 24.82 13.84
N GLY A 184 20.38 23.67 14.47
CA GLY A 184 19.51 23.53 15.64
C GLY A 184 18.01 23.61 15.36
N LEU A 185 17.59 23.82 14.11
CA LEU A 185 16.19 23.85 13.71
C LEU A 185 15.56 22.47 13.97
N LYS A 186 14.46 22.41 14.73
CA LYS A 186 13.68 21.20 14.94
C LYS A 186 12.81 20.96 13.70
N PHE A 187 13.33 20.15 12.79
CA PHE A 187 12.76 19.95 11.47
C PHE A 187 12.21 18.55 11.30
N ARG A 188 10.97 18.44 10.82
CA ARG A 188 10.39 17.16 10.41
C ARG A 188 10.66 16.92 8.94
N THR A 189 11.29 15.80 8.66
CA THR A 189 11.40 15.25 7.32
C THR A 189 11.48 13.72 7.37
N VAL A 190 11.50 13.05 6.21
CA VAL A 190 11.58 11.61 6.08
C VAL A 190 12.57 11.22 4.98
N GLY A 191 12.95 9.94 4.97
CA GLY A 191 13.81 9.38 3.92
C GLY A 191 15.22 9.95 3.94
N ILE A 192 15.82 10.09 2.76
CA ILE A 192 17.20 10.56 2.58
C ILE A 192 17.38 12.02 3.02
N SER A 193 16.30 12.79 3.05
CA SER A 193 16.31 14.17 3.54
C SER A 193 16.67 14.28 5.02
N ILE A 194 16.49 13.19 5.79
CA ILE A 194 16.98 13.13 7.18
C ILE A 194 18.48 13.38 7.21
N ASP A 195 19.25 12.64 6.44
CA ASP A 195 20.71 12.75 6.42
C ASP A 195 21.17 14.11 5.90
N LEU A 196 20.48 14.63 4.86
CA LEU A 196 20.76 15.94 4.30
C LEU A 196 20.63 17.05 5.36
N PHE A 197 19.48 17.15 6.02
CA PHE A 197 19.23 18.21 6.98
C PHE A 197 20.00 18.03 8.29
N GLN A 198 20.26 16.79 8.71
CA GLN A 198 21.18 16.51 9.81
C GLN A 198 22.62 16.97 9.48
N GLY A 199 23.05 16.72 8.23
CA GLY A 199 24.35 17.22 7.74
C GLY A 199 24.44 18.75 7.73
N MET A 200 23.31 19.46 7.61
CA MET A 200 23.21 20.92 7.73
C MET A 200 23.08 21.39 9.19
N GLY A 201 23.05 20.47 10.16
CA GLY A 201 22.96 20.77 11.59
C GLY A 201 21.55 20.89 12.15
N ALA A 202 20.51 20.49 11.41
CA ALA A 202 19.15 20.47 11.93
C ALA A 202 18.93 19.32 12.94
N ALA A 203 18.05 19.55 13.92
CA ALA A 203 17.54 18.52 14.81
C ALA A 203 16.33 17.84 14.13
N VAL A 204 16.60 16.78 13.36
CA VAL A 204 15.58 16.13 12.53
C VAL A 204 14.80 15.08 13.31
N ASN A 205 13.47 15.11 13.13
CA ASN A 205 12.53 14.10 13.62
C ASN A 205 11.68 13.58 12.48
N ALA A 206 11.61 12.27 12.32
CA ALA A 206 10.69 11.63 11.39
C ALA A 206 9.35 11.38 12.09
N LEU A 207 8.30 12.04 11.61
CA LEU A 207 6.93 11.86 12.09
C LEU A 207 5.99 11.55 10.92
N PRO A 208 4.99 10.68 11.11
CA PRO A 208 3.94 10.47 10.11
C PRO A 208 3.05 11.71 9.99
N GLY A 209 2.41 11.88 8.82
CA GLY A 209 1.68 13.10 8.47
C GLY A 209 0.66 13.58 9.51
N ALA A 210 -0.07 12.65 10.15
CA ALA A 210 -1.07 13.01 11.15
C ALA A 210 -0.50 13.64 12.43
N GLU A 211 0.78 13.47 12.70
CA GLU A 211 1.44 13.94 13.93
C GLU A 211 2.16 15.28 13.76
N ILE A 212 2.35 15.75 12.51
CA ILE A 212 3.17 16.92 12.21
C ILE A 212 2.55 18.21 12.75
N VAL A 213 1.32 18.53 12.33
CA VAL A 213 0.65 19.78 12.73
C VAL A 213 0.49 19.85 14.25
N PRO A 214 0.04 18.80 14.96
CA PRO A 214 0.04 18.81 16.42
C PRO A 214 1.42 19.01 17.07
N ALA A 215 2.48 18.48 16.47
CA ALA A 215 3.85 18.66 16.97
C ALA A 215 4.36 20.09 16.75
N MET A 216 4.03 20.71 15.62
CA MET A 216 4.34 22.13 15.34
C MET A 216 3.58 23.06 16.28
N ASP A 217 2.30 22.80 16.52
CA ASP A 217 1.46 23.61 17.41
C ASP A 217 2.03 23.61 18.84
N ARG A 218 2.40 22.44 19.36
CA ARG A 218 3.01 22.30 20.69
C ARG A 218 4.46 22.80 20.79
N GLY A 219 5.08 23.26 19.70
CA GLY A 219 6.48 23.71 19.71
C GLY A 219 7.52 22.60 19.76
N LEU A 220 7.13 21.34 19.51
CA LEU A 220 8.05 20.22 19.39
C LEU A 220 8.81 20.29 18.06
N LEU A 221 8.26 20.96 17.06
CA LEU A 221 8.84 21.24 15.77
C LEU A 221 8.82 22.74 15.47
N ASP A 222 9.87 23.24 14.83
CA ASP A 222 9.98 24.62 14.32
C ASP A 222 9.58 24.70 12.85
N ALA A 223 9.73 23.59 12.12
CA ALA A 223 9.44 23.49 10.70
C ALA A 223 9.16 22.03 10.30
N ALA A 224 8.46 21.87 9.19
CA ALA A 224 8.18 20.57 8.60
C ALA A 224 7.93 20.69 7.10
N GLU A 225 8.33 19.68 6.35
CA GLU A 225 7.79 19.37 5.03
C GLU A 225 6.79 18.20 5.15
N PHE A 226 5.90 18.06 4.18
CA PHE A 226 5.03 16.88 4.17
C PHE A 226 4.70 16.43 2.76
N ASN A 227 3.95 17.22 1.98
CA ASN A 227 3.43 16.74 0.70
C ASN A 227 3.30 17.88 -0.33
N ASN A 228 2.10 18.36 -0.56
CA ASN A 228 1.80 19.39 -1.53
C ASN A 228 0.89 20.47 -0.93
N ALA A 229 0.75 21.58 -1.63
CA ALA A 229 -0.02 22.72 -1.11
C ALA A 229 -1.49 22.38 -0.76
N THR A 230 -2.12 21.47 -1.49
CA THR A 230 -3.51 21.06 -1.20
C THR A 230 -3.59 20.22 0.07
N SER A 231 -2.77 19.20 0.18
CA SER A 231 -2.70 18.32 1.35
C SER A 231 -2.31 19.09 2.60
N ASP A 232 -1.23 19.88 2.53
CA ASP A 232 -0.70 20.65 3.65
C ASP A 232 -1.74 21.68 4.16
N ARG A 233 -2.45 22.34 3.24
CA ARG A 233 -3.52 23.26 3.59
C ARG A 233 -4.67 22.59 4.33
N ILE A 234 -5.16 21.46 3.80
CA ILE A 234 -6.27 20.70 4.41
C ILE A 234 -5.90 20.18 5.79
N LEU A 235 -4.63 19.82 6.00
CA LEU A 235 -4.13 19.32 7.28
C LEU A 235 -3.86 20.44 8.30
N GLY A 236 -3.89 21.71 7.88
CA GLY A 236 -3.78 22.86 8.79
C GLY A 236 -2.35 23.36 9.01
N PHE A 237 -1.42 23.12 8.10
CA PHE A 237 -0.04 23.61 8.22
C PHE A 237 0.01 25.15 8.32
N ALA A 238 -0.85 25.86 7.57
CA ALA A 238 -0.93 27.31 7.59
C ALA A 238 -1.42 27.89 8.93
N ASP A 239 -2.09 27.09 9.76
CA ASP A 239 -2.59 27.53 11.06
C ASP A 239 -1.45 27.60 12.09
N VAL A 240 -0.47 26.70 11.98
CA VAL A 240 0.65 26.56 12.91
C VAL A 240 1.97 27.14 12.39
N SER A 241 2.03 27.52 11.11
CA SER A 241 3.20 28.10 10.46
C SER A 241 2.80 29.20 9.49
N LYS A 242 3.54 30.31 9.46
CA LYS A 242 3.22 31.47 8.64
C LYS A 242 4.05 31.58 7.37
N VAL A 243 5.07 30.76 7.21
CA VAL A 243 6.00 30.80 6.08
C VAL A 243 5.96 29.45 5.37
N CYS A 244 5.47 29.44 4.13
CA CYS A 244 5.63 28.31 3.22
C CYS A 244 6.72 28.64 2.20
N MET A 245 7.75 27.83 2.13
CA MET A 245 8.84 27.99 1.15
C MET A 245 8.60 27.00 0.00
N LEU A 246 8.21 27.53 -1.15
CA LEU A 246 7.83 26.73 -2.32
C LEU A 246 9.01 26.15 -3.10
N LEU A 247 10.23 26.60 -2.85
CA LEU A 247 11.42 26.02 -3.46
C LEU A 247 11.52 24.55 -3.09
N SER A 248 11.58 23.71 -4.10
CA SER A 248 11.64 22.27 -3.91
C SER A 248 13.04 21.76 -4.26
N TYR A 249 13.39 20.62 -3.68
CA TYR A 249 14.63 19.88 -3.93
C TYR A 249 14.38 18.42 -4.32
N HIS A 250 13.13 17.99 -4.34
CA HIS A 250 12.68 16.65 -4.76
C HIS A 250 11.24 16.63 -5.26
#